data_de86660f7cb580e78d390001983b0bfc
#
_entry.id   de86660f7cb580e78d390001983b0bfc
#
_cell.length_a   1.000
_cell.length_b   1.000
_cell.length_c   1.000
_cell.angle_alpha   90.00
_cell.angle_beta   90.00
_cell.angle_gamma   90.00
#
_symmetry.space_group_name_H-M   'P 1'
#
loop_
_entity.id
_entity.type
_entity.pdbx_description
1 polymer ?
#
loop_
_entity_poly.entity_id
_entity_poly.type
_entity_poly.pdbx_seq_one_letter_code
_entity_poly.pdbx_strand_id
1 'polypeptide(L)'
;MHTDDRVANYAPESVAKWKLPAFKVADAHLAAASRAWRAYRAETPEPCFDLLMTDLMVLPRLRTALIAMLEELPDSLTGLGTSEMDLLDFVNDGHTDPRRVEEARWLRNTLEEHEAREALIELAEHSAPPVLLGDPSFDNEDRYFGRSEWKVTLTVLGRSLLAREDDVWRHNPIHRWWGGTELTNERLWRWDRETRSLVNP
;
A
#
# COMPACT_ATOMS: atom_id res chain seq x y z
N MET A 1 -5.17 -21.16 16.58
CA MET A 1 -3.90 -20.44 16.46
C MET A 1 -3.90 -19.86 15.05
N HIS A 2 -4.33 -18.60 14.89
CA HIS A 2 -4.12 -17.89 13.65
C HIS A 2 -2.65 -17.48 13.68
N THR A 3 -1.85 -18.00 12.79
CA THR A 3 -0.55 -17.44 12.56
C THR A 3 -0.81 -16.17 11.73
N ASP A 4 -0.52 -15.01 12.29
CA ASP A 4 -0.44 -13.76 11.52
C ASP A 4 0.77 -13.77 10.56
N ASP A 5 1.43 -14.91 10.51
CA ASP A 5 2.63 -15.14 9.75
C ASP A 5 2.32 -15.75 8.38
N ARG A 6 3.02 -15.33 7.36
CA ARG A 6 2.79 -15.78 5.98
C ARG A 6 3.32 -17.19 5.80
N VAL A 7 2.51 -18.04 5.19
CA VAL A 7 2.90 -19.44 4.87
C VAL A 7 4.18 -19.50 4.03
N ALA A 8 4.39 -18.50 3.17
CA ALA A 8 5.58 -18.41 2.31
C ALA A 8 6.91 -18.25 3.09
N ASN A 9 6.86 -17.80 4.35
CA ASN A 9 8.06 -17.62 5.18
C ASN A 9 8.56 -18.94 5.78
N TYR A 10 7.90 -20.07 5.52
CA TYR A 10 8.21 -21.36 6.12
C TYR A 10 8.51 -22.42 5.08
N ALA A 11 9.46 -23.31 5.40
CA ALA A 11 9.71 -24.47 4.57
C ALA A 11 8.47 -25.38 4.49
N PRO A 12 8.17 -26.00 3.33
CA PRO A 12 6.99 -26.85 3.13
C PRO A 12 6.83 -27.94 4.18
N GLU A 13 7.96 -28.52 4.64
CA GLU A 13 7.98 -29.56 5.67
C GLU A 13 7.55 -29.07 7.05
N SER A 14 7.73 -27.76 7.32
CA SER A 14 7.26 -27.11 8.54
C SER A 14 5.78 -26.84 8.46
N VAL A 15 5.30 -26.32 7.33
CA VAL A 15 3.87 -26.06 7.07
C VAL A 15 3.06 -27.36 7.14
N ALA A 16 3.57 -28.45 6.60
CA ALA A 16 2.93 -29.77 6.62
C ALA A 16 2.67 -30.32 8.04
N LYS A 17 3.42 -29.84 9.04
CA LYS A 17 3.26 -30.23 10.45
C LYS A 17 2.24 -29.38 11.19
N TRP A 18 1.75 -28.29 10.61
CA TRP A 18 0.80 -27.42 11.27
C TRP A 18 -0.56 -28.08 11.38
N LYS A 19 -1.11 -28.06 12.57
CA LYS A 19 -2.49 -28.47 12.84
C LYS A 19 -3.39 -27.23 12.79
N LEU A 20 -3.60 -26.69 11.60
CA LEU A 20 -4.48 -25.56 11.41
C LEU A 20 -5.95 -25.99 11.51
N PRO A 21 -6.81 -25.20 12.15
CA PRO A 21 -8.22 -25.46 12.11
C PRO A 21 -8.73 -25.34 10.67
N ALA A 22 -9.37 -26.38 10.18
CA ALA A 22 -10.01 -26.39 8.88
C ALA A 22 -11.51 -26.19 9.05
N PHE A 23 -12.11 -25.41 8.14
CA PHE A 23 -13.56 -25.27 8.05
C PHE A 23 -14.02 -25.59 6.62
N LYS A 24 -15.25 -26.07 6.51
CA LYS A 24 -15.84 -26.37 5.21
C LYS A 24 -16.22 -25.06 4.52
N VAL A 25 -15.69 -24.84 3.33
CA VAL A 25 -16.12 -23.72 2.49
C VAL A 25 -17.52 -23.99 1.97
N ALA A 26 -18.45 -23.08 2.26
CA ALA A 26 -19.84 -23.11 1.80
C ALA A 26 -20.05 -22.13 0.65
N ASP A 27 -21.15 -22.25 -0.07
CA ASP A 27 -21.50 -21.37 -1.18
C ASP A 27 -21.54 -19.89 -0.79
N ALA A 28 -21.92 -19.60 0.45
CA ALA A 28 -21.91 -18.23 0.99
C ALA A 28 -20.48 -17.62 1.02
N HIS A 29 -19.43 -18.41 1.32
CA HIS A 29 -18.04 -17.95 1.28
C HIS A 29 -17.61 -17.64 -0.14
N LEU A 30 -17.95 -18.54 -1.07
CA LEU A 30 -17.63 -18.36 -2.50
C LEU A 30 -18.35 -17.14 -3.08
N ALA A 31 -19.62 -16.95 -2.72
CA ALA A 31 -20.41 -15.81 -3.16
C ALA A 31 -19.84 -14.48 -2.63
N ALA A 32 -19.44 -14.42 -1.35
CA ALA A 32 -18.83 -13.24 -0.76
C ALA A 32 -17.48 -12.93 -1.40
N ALA A 33 -16.61 -13.92 -1.58
CA ALA A 33 -15.32 -13.76 -2.26
C ALA A 33 -15.49 -13.29 -3.71
N SER A 34 -16.44 -13.87 -4.44
CA SER A 34 -16.75 -13.47 -5.83
C SER A 34 -17.27 -12.03 -5.92
N ARG A 35 -18.08 -11.58 -4.95
CA ARG A 35 -18.53 -10.18 -4.90
C ARG A 35 -17.35 -9.24 -4.64
N ALA A 36 -16.50 -9.56 -3.67
CA ALA A 36 -15.31 -8.77 -3.36
C ALA A 36 -14.36 -8.68 -4.56
N TRP A 37 -14.12 -9.80 -5.23
CA TRP A 37 -13.26 -9.84 -6.40
C TRP A 37 -13.80 -9.00 -7.56
N ARG A 38 -15.11 -9.07 -7.81
CA ARG A 38 -15.76 -8.22 -8.84
C ARG A 38 -15.71 -6.75 -8.49
N ALA A 39 -15.92 -6.41 -7.22
CA ALA A 39 -15.82 -5.04 -6.74
C ALA A 39 -14.39 -4.49 -6.91
N TYR A 40 -13.38 -5.26 -6.55
CA TYR A 40 -11.98 -4.88 -6.72
C TYR A 40 -11.58 -4.66 -8.19
N ARG A 41 -12.17 -5.42 -9.11
CA ARG A 41 -11.91 -5.31 -10.55
C ARG A 41 -12.81 -4.31 -11.28
N ALA A 42 -13.63 -3.57 -10.57
CA ALA A 42 -14.51 -2.57 -11.18
C ALA A 42 -13.71 -1.36 -11.70
N GLU A 43 -14.30 -0.63 -12.65
CA GLU A 43 -13.70 0.57 -13.24
C GLU A 43 -13.66 1.76 -12.27
N THR A 44 -14.35 1.66 -11.13
CA THR A 44 -14.36 2.66 -10.05
C THR A 44 -14.25 1.97 -8.69
N PRO A 45 -13.76 2.64 -7.62
CA PRO A 45 -13.64 2.05 -6.30
C PRO A 45 -14.98 1.95 -5.55
N GLU A 46 -16.06 2.57 -6.05
CA GLU A 46 -17.38 2.60 -5.42
C GLU A 46 -17.91 1.20 -5.03
N PRO A 47 -17.83 0.16 -5.89
CA PRO A 47 -18.30 -1.17 -5.50
C PRO A 47 -17.55 -1.77 -4.31
N CYS A 48 -16.26 -1.45 -4.12
CA CYS A 48 -15.52 -1.85 -2.91
C CYS A 48 -16.02 -1.11 -1.67
N PHE A 49 -16.30 0.18 -1.81
CA PHE A 49 -16.87 1.01 -0.74
C PHE A 49 -18.28 0.54 -0.37
N ASP A 50 -19.15 0.27 -1.34
CA ASP A 50 -20.51 -0.22 -1.14
C ASP A 50 -20.55 -1.56 -0.39
N LEU A 51 -19.57 -2.43 -0.61
CA LEU A 51 -19.45 -3.68 0.13
C LEU A 51 -19.32 -3.45 1.65
N LEU A 52 -18.75 -2.35 2.09
CA LEU A 52 -18.64 -2.01 3.51
C LEU A 52 -20.03 -1.81 4.16
N MET A 53 -21.07 -1.50 3.39
CA MET A 53 -22.45 -1.35 3.85
C MET A 53 -23.21 -2.68 3.89
N THR A 54 -22.58 -3.79 3.47
CA THR A 54 -23.21 -5.12 3.45
C THR A 54 -22.74 -5.99 4.62
N ASP A 55 -23.46 -7.12 4.82
CA ASP A 55 -23.01 -8.15 5.76
C ASP A 55 -21.83 -8.94 5.15
N LEU A 56 -20.69 -8.86 5.83
CA LEU A 56 -19.44 -9.54 5.49
C LEU A 56 -19.02 -10.57 6.55
N MET A 57 -19.90 -10.91 7.49
CA MET A 57 -19.56 -11.80 8.60
C MET A 57 -19.12 -13.20 8.17
N VAL A 58 -19.53 -13.65 6.99
CA VAL A 58 -19.10 -14.94 6.42
C VAL A 58 -17.60 -14.97 6.11
N LEU A 59 -16.98 -13.81 5.87
CA LEU A 59 -15.53 -13.61 5.73
C LEU A 59 -15.09 -12.50 6.70
N PRO A 60 -14.86 -12.80 7.99
CA PRO A 60 -14.71 -11.78 9.04
C PRO A 60 -13.59 -10.76 8.80
N ARG A 61 -12.52 -11.15 8.09
CA ARG A 61 -11.38 -10.25 7.78
C ARG A 61 -11.62 -9.40 6.53
N LEU A 62 -12.66 -9.69 5.73
CA LEU A 62 -12.88 -9.00 4.45
C LEU A 62 -13.16 -7.51 4.64
N ARG A 63 -13.91 -7.12 5.66
CA ARG A 63 -14.16 -5.70 5.96
C ARG A 63 -12.87 -4.93 6.23
N THR A 64 -12.00 -5.47 7.09
CA THR A 64 -10.70 -4.85 7.41
C THR A 64 -9.82 -4.75 6.17
N ALA A 65 -9.79 -5.82 5.34
CA ALA A 65 -9.03 -5.81 4.10
C ALA A 65 -9.55 -4.77 3.10
N LEU A 66 -10.87 -4.64 2.94
CA LEU A 66 -11.46 -3.63 2.06
C LEU A 66 -11.14 -2.20 2.52
N ILE A 67 -11.18 -1.93 3.82
CA ILE A 67 -10.80 -0.62 4.37
C ILE A 67 -9.32 -0.35 4.07
N ALA A 68 -8.44 -1.28 4.39
CA ALA A 68 -7.00 -1.13 4.12
C ALA A 68 -6.72 -0.90 2.63
N MET A 69 -7.45 -1.59 1.73
CA MET A 69 -7.33 -1.36 0.29
C MET A 69 -7.80 0.03 -0.13
N LEU A 70 -8.93 0.52 0.42
CA LEU A 70 -9.43 1.87 0.12
C LEU A 70 -8.49 2.95 0.65
N GLU A 71 -7.82 2.72 1.77
CA GLU A 71 -6.81 3.60 2.34
C GLU A 71 -5.53 3.70 1.48
N GLU A 72 -5.32 2.80 0.52
CA GLU A 72 -4.26 2.90 -0.49
C GLU A 72 -4.65 3.74 -1.72
N LEU A 73 -5.91 4.20 -1.84
CA LEU A 73 -6.26 5.25 -2.80
C LEU A 73 -5.54 6.55 -2.42
N PRO A 74 -5.29 7.43 -3.40
CA PRO A 74 -4.78 8.78 -3.14
C PRO A 74 -5.59 9.51 -2.05
N ASP A 75 -4.92 9.92 -0.98
CA ASP A 75 -5.56 10.71 0.10
C ASP A 75 -6.07 12.05 -0.43
N SER A 76 -7.20 12.53 0.10
CA SER A 76 -7.86 13.76 -0.36
C SER A 76 -7.01 15.03 -0.16
N LEU A 77 -6.06 15.03 0.77
CA LEU A 77 -5.19 16.17 1.07
C LEU A 77 -3.80 16.02 0.44
N THR A 78 -3.18 14.84 0.57
CA THR A 78 -1.78 14.65 0.19
C THR A 78 -1.59 13.93 -1.14
N GLY A 79 -2.62 13.24 -1.61
CA GLY A 79 -2.55 12.42 -2.82
C GLY A 79 -1.80 11.10 -2.66
N LEU A 80 -1.22 10.81 -1.50
CA LEU A 80 -0.51 9.56 -1.22
C LEU A 80 -1.41 8.53 -0.55
N GLY A 81 -1.22 7.26 -0.84
CA GLY A 81 -1.82 6.15 -0.11
C GLY A 81 -1.23 6.01 1.31
N THR A 82 -1.88 5.20 2.16
CA THR A 82 -1.41 4.96 3.54
C THR A 82 0.01 4.44 3.56
N SER A 83 0.31 3.49 2.69
CA SER A 83 1.64 2.88 2.62
C SER A 83 2.73 3.87 2.24
N GLU A 84 2.45 4.78 1.32
CA GLU A 84 3.38 5.82 0.89
C GLU A 84 3.60 6.86 2.00
N MET A 85 2.54 7.27 2.70
CA MET A 85 2.66 8.18 3.85
C MET A 85 3.46 7.56 4.98
N ASP A 86 3.23 6.29 5.31
CA ASP A 86 4.02 5.56 6.31
C ASP A 86 5.51 5.53 5.92
N LEU A 87 5.85 5.40 4.63
CA LEU A 87 7.24 5.46 4.17
C LEU A 87 7.86 6.84 4.42
N LEU A 88 7.13 7.92 4.14
CA LEU A 88 7.62 9.27 4.43
C LEU A 88 7.83 9.50 5.93
N ASP A 89 6.89 9.03 6.77
CA ASP A 89 7.02 9.10 8.24
C ASP A 89 8.28 8.36 8.73
N PHE A 90 8.55 7.16 8.20
CA PHE A 90 9.76 6.41 8.53
C PHE A 90 11.04 7.17 8.20
N VAL A 91 11.08 7.77 7.00
CA VAL A 91 12.23 8.57 6.59
C VAL A 91 12.37 9.80 7.49
N ASN A 92 11.26 10.43 7.88
CA ASN A 92 11.24 11.57 8.81
C ASN A 92 11.74 11.20 10.20
N ASP A 93 11.45 9.99 10.68
CA ASP A 93 11.90 9.46 11.96
C ASP A 93 13.40 9.08 11.95
N GLY A 94 14.10 9.32 10.84
CA GLY A 94 15.54 9.09 10.70
C GLY A 94 15.93 7.70 10.21
N HIS A 95 14.95 6.89 9.76
CA HIS A 95 15.20 5.60 9.11
C HIS A 95 15.60 5.83 7.65
N THR A 96 16.85 6.14 7.42
CA THR A 96 17.39 6.48 6.09
C THR A 96 17.84 5.26 5.29
N ASP A 97 17.99 4.10 5.91
CA ASP A 97 18.29 2.83 5.25
C ASP A 97 16.98 2.14 4.83
N PRO A 98 16.69 1.96 3.53
CA PRO A 98 15.47 1.29 3.07
C PRO A 98 15.23 -0.08 3.71
N ARG A 99 16.28 -0.83 4.03
CA ARG A 99 16.18 -2.14 4.69
C ARG A 99 15.63 -2.03 6.10
N ARG A 100 15.94 -0.94 6.82
CA ARG A 100 15.37 -0.68 8.16
C ARG A 100 13.94 -0.17 8.09
N VAL A 101 13.58 0.52 7.01
CA VAL A 101 12.19 0.85 6.69
C VAL A 101 11.37 -0.43 6.54
N GLU A 102 11.95 -1.44 5.91
CA GLU A 102 11.37 -2.77 5.76
C GLU A 102 11.14 -3.47 7.10
N GLU A 103 12.16 -3.49 7.99
CA GLU A 103 12.07 -4.09 9.32
C GLU A 103 10.98 -3.44 10.19
N ALA A 104 10.86 -2.12 10.14
CA ALA A 104 9.90 -1.39 10.95
C ALA A 104 8.46 -1.50 10.43
N ARG A 105 8.26 -1.71 9.13
CA ARG A 105 6.96 -1.98 8.52
C ARG A 105 6.48 -3.40 8.72
N TRP A 106 7.39 -4.37 8.83
CA TRP A 106 7.05 -5.72 9.25
C TRP A 106 6.29 -5.71 10.58
N LEU A 107 6.61 -4.78 11.48
CA LEU A 107 5.87 -4.55 12.73
C LEU A 107 4.44 -4.01 12.52
N ARG A 108 4.16 -3.34 11.41
CA ARG A 108 2.82 -2.81 11.07
C ARG A 108 2.02 -3.68 10.08
N ASN A 109 2.61 -4.75 9.55
CA ASN A 109 1.96 -5.79 8.71
C ASN A 109 1.36 -5.29 7.39
N THR A 110 1.86 -4.22 6.80
CA THR A 110 1.20 -3.54 5.68
C THR A 110 1.80 -3.77 4.29
N LEU A 111 3.11 -3.97 4.14
CA LEU A 111 3.74 -4.28 2.84
C LEU A 111 4.84 -5.32 2.98
N GLU A 112 5.18 -6.00 1.89
CA GLU A 112 6.38 -6.85 1.81
C GLU A 112 7.64 -5.98 1.62
N GLU A 113 8.79 -6.56 1.95
CA GLU A 113 10.10 -5.92 1.88
C GLU A 113 10.36 -5.26 0.52
N HIS A 114 10.16 -6.03 -0.57
CA HIS A 114 10.37 -5.54 -1.92
C HIS A 114 9.35 -4.45 -2.33
N GLU A 115 8.09 -4.53 -1.87
CA GLU A 115 7.05 -3.54 -2.17
C GLU A 115 7.37 -2.17 -1.56
N ALA A 116 7.91 -2.13 -0.32
CA ALA A 116 8.33 -0.89 0.31
C ALA A 116 9.50 -0.23 -0.44
N ARG A 117 10.44 -1.05 -0.91
CA ARG A 117 11.57 -0.57 -1.72
C ARG A 117 11.11 -0.03 -3.06
N GLU A 118 10.25 -0.75 -3.77
CA GLU A 118 9.69 -0.33 -5.05
C GLU A 118 8.92 0.98 -4.91
N ALA A 119 8.09 1.12 -3.87
CA ALA A 119 7.37 2.35 -3.59
C ALA A 119 8.31 3.54 -3.31
N LEU A 120 9.43 3.34 -2.58
CA LEU A 120 10.44 4.40 -2.38
C LEU A 120 11.13 4.81 -3.69
N ILE A 121 11.42 3.83 -4.57
CA ILE A 121 11.99 4.11 -5.89
C ILE A 121 10.98 4.89 -6.73
N GLU A 122 9.72 4.45 -6.78
CA GLU A 122 8.65 5.15 -7.52
C GLU A 122 8.51 6.60 -7.03
N LEU A 123 8.46 6.83 -5.72
CA LEU A 123 8.40 8.18 -5.14
C LEU A 123 9.62 9.03 -5.49
N ALA A 124 10.80 8.44 -5.61
CA ALA A 124 12.02 9.15 -5.99
C ALA A 124 12.14 9.44 -7.49
N GLU A 125 11.43 8.68 -8.33
CA GLU A 125 11.42 8.85 -9.79
C GLU A 125 10.40 9.89 -10.28
N HIS A 126 9.58 10.45 -9.40
CA HIS A 126 8.67 11.53 -9.75
C HIS A 126 9.42 12.76 -10.29
N SER A 127 8.78 13.54 -11.17
CA SER A 127 9.34 14.81 -11.68
C SER A 127 9.62 15.81 -10.55
N ALA A 128 8.74 15.86 -9.55
CA ALA A 128 8.93 16.53 -8.27
C ALA A 128 8.89 15.47 -7.16
N PRO A 129 10.04 14.88 -6.80
CA PRO A 129 10.06 13.73 -5.92
C PRO A 129 9.84 14.12 -4.45
N PRO A 130 8.99 13.39 -3.71
CA PRO A 130 8.87 13.56 -2.25
C PRO A 130 10.11 13.11 -1.48
N VAL A 131 10.85 12.14 -2.02
CA VAL A 131 12.08 11.62 -1.43
C VAL A 131 13.22 11.65 -2.45
N LEU A 132 14.45 11.70 -1.95
CA LEU A 132 15.65 11.50 -2.75
C LEU A 132 16.35 10.23 -2.26
N LEU A 133 16.76 9.40 -3.20
CA LEU A 133 17.65 8.28 -2.96
C LEU A 133 19.08 8.79 -3.18
N GLY A 134 19.85 8.91 -2.08
CA GLY A 134 21.21 9.45 -2.16
C GLY A 134 22.22 8.36 -2.47
N ASP A 135 22.90 8.52 -3.44
CA ASP A 135 24.21 8.52 -4.03
C ASP A 135 24.11 8.41 -5.55
N PRO A 136 24.38 9.48 -6.32
CA PRO A 136 24.31 9.46 -7.78
C PRO A 136 25.44 8.63 -8.45
N SER A 137 26.37 8.07 -7.68
CA SER A 137 27.40 7.14 -8.22
C SER A 137 26.87 5.73 -8.46
N PHE A 138 25.55 5.52 -8.30
CA PHE A 138 24.91 4.24 -8.45
C PHE A 138 24.81 3.79 -9.92
N ASP A 139 25.61 2.82 -10.28
CA ASP A 139 25.40 2.02 -11.47
C ASP A 139 24.17 1.12 -11.31
N ASN A 140 23.34 1.00 -12.37
CA ASN A 140 22.05 0.30 -12.36
C ASN A 140 22.12 -1.18 -11.90
N GLU A 141 23.31 -1.80 -11.95
CA GLU A 141 23.51 -3.18 -11.51
C GLU A 141 23.50 -3.35 -9.97
N ASP A 142 23.89 -2.33 -9.20
CA ASP A 142 23.89 -2.38 -7.75
C ASP A 142 22.48 -2.16 -7.14
N ARG A 143 21.52 -1.72 -7.92
CA ARG A 143 20.11 -1.57 -7.49
C ARG A 143 19.49 -2.88 -6.99
N TYR A 144 19.93 -4.02 -7.50
CA TYR A 144 19.36 -5.33 -7.22
C TYR A 144 20.12 -6.13 -6.16
N PHE A 145 21.42 -5.85 -5.90
CA PHE A 145 22.27 -6.73 -5.07
C PHE A 145 22.89 -6.11 -3.81
N GLY A 146 22.47 -4.92 -3.40
CA GLY A 146 22.45 -4.54 -1.99
C GLY A 146 23.79 -4.37 -1.27
N ARG A 147 24.79 -3.68 -1.82
CA ARG A 147 26.02 -3.36 -1.07
C ARG A 147 26.30 -1.88 -0.84
N SER A 148 25.38 -0.98 -1.18
CA SER A 148 25.57 0.44 -0.94
C SER A 148 24.67 0.95 0.18
N GLU A 149 25.18 1.89 0.96
CA GLU A 149 24.45 2.63 1.99
C GLU A 149 23.46 3.61 1.33
N TRP A 150 22.33 3.08 0.87
CA TRP A 150 21.25 3.92 0.39
C TRP A 150 20.84 4.88 1.49
N LYS A 151 20.91 6.17 1.22
CA LYS A 151 20.32 7.17 2.09
C LYS A 151 19.07 7.70 1.43
N VAL A 152 17.93 7.48 2.09
CA VAL A 152 16.66 8.13 1.72
C VAL A 152 16.55 9.41 2.51
N THR A 153 16.20 10.51 1.85
CA THR A 153 15.98 11.81 2.49
C THR A 153 14.70 12.46 1.98
N LEU A 154 13.97 13.14 2.86
CA LEU A 154 12.79 13.91 2.45
C LEU A 154 13.20 15.19 1.70
N THR A 155 12.49 15.48 0.63
CA THR A 155 12.55 16.78 -0.05
C THR A 155 11.72 17.85 0.68
N VAL A 156 11.65 19.06 0.14
CA VAL A 156 10.69 20.08 0.61
C VAL A 156 9.26 19.57 0.41
N LEU A 157 8.95 19.00 -0.75
CA LEU A 157 7.62 18.43 -1.04
C LEU A 157 7.29 17.30 -0.04
N GLY A 158 8.22 16.37 0.19
CA GLY A 158 7.99 15.28 1.15
C GLY A 158 7.62 15.77 2.56
N ARG A 159 8.27 16.84 3.03
CA ARG A 159 7.92 17.46 4.31
C ARG A 159 6.55 18.15 4.29
N SER A 160 6.21 18.84 3.22
CA SER A 160 4.88 19.47 3.05
C SER A 160 3.76 18.43 3.00
N LEU A 161 4.01 17.27 2.36
CA LEU A 161 3.06 16.15 2.34
C LEU A 161 2.84 15.59 3.74
N LEU A 162 3.90 15.38 4.54
CA LEU A 162 3.78 14.96 5.94
C LEU A 162 3.01 15.97 6.79
N ALA A 163 3.23 17.26 6.55
CA ALA A 163 2.48 18.34 7.20
C ALA A 163 1.03 18.45 6.69
N ARG A 164 0.65 17.69 5.63
CA ARG A 164 -0.66 17.74 4.94
C ARG A 164 -0.98 19.11 4.33
N GLU A 165 0.06 19.82 3.91
CA GLU A 165 -0.01 21.17 3.33
C GLU A 165 0.06 21.17 1.80
N ASP A 166 0.36 20.02 1.19
CA ASP A 166 0.51 19.90 -0.27
C ASP A 166 0.00 18.55 -0.77
N ASP A 167 -0.18 18.42 -2.08
CA ASP A 167 -0.67 17.25 -2.79
C ASP A 167 0.34 16.86 -3.87
N VAL A 168 0.84 15.64 -3.83
CA VAL A 168 1.87 15.14 -4.74
C VAL A 168 1.46 15.23 -6.22
N TRP A 169 0.16 15.04 -6.51
CA TRP A 169 -0.36 15.05 -7.88
C TRP A 169 -0.59 16.45 -8.47
N ARG A 170 -0.40 17.51 -7.68
CA ARG A 170 -0.29 18.87 -8.20
C ARG A 170 1.04 19.12 -8.91
N HIS A 171 2.07 18.37 -8.56
CA HIS A 171 3.44 18.54 -9.04
C HIS A 171 3.85 17.42 -10.00
N ASN A 172 3.09 16.33 -10.04
CA ASN A 172 3.43 15.14 -10.80
C ASN A 172 2.21 14.64 -11.59
N PRO A 173 2.41 14.08 -12.80
CA PRO A 173 1.35 13.30 -13.45
C PRO A 173 1.10 12.00 -12.70
N ILE A 174 -0.16 11.55 -12.66
CA ILE A 174 -0.52 10.23 -12.16
C ILE A 174 -1.04 9.36 -13.30
N HIS A 175 -0.50 8.14 -13.38
CA HIS A 175 -1.07 7.05 -14.16
C HIS A 175 -0.79 5.74 -13.44
N ARG A 176 -1.76 5.26 -12.66
CA ARG A 176 -1.64 3.98 -11.94
C ARG A 176 -2.97 3.26 -11.90
N TRP A 177 -2.92 1.99 -11.52
CA TRP A 177 -4.11 1.16 -11.34
C TRP A 177 -4.30 0.83 -9.87
N TRP A 178 -5.53 1.03 -9.40
CA TRP A 178 -6.00 0.51 -8.13
C TRP A 178 -7.04 -0.58 -8.42
N GLY A 179 -6.64 -1.84 -8.30
CA GLY A 179 -7.49 -2.94 -8.78
C GLY A 179 -7.84 -2.82 -10.25
N GLY A 180 -9.14 -2.69 -10.56
CA GLY A 180 -9.63 -2.43 -11.92
C GLY A 180 -9.84 -0.95 -12.24
N THR A 181 -9.59 -0.07 -11.28
CA THR A 181 -9.77 1.38 -11.43
C THR A 181 -8.49 2.03 -11.96
N GLU A 182 -8.57 2.68 -13.11
CA GLU A 182 -7.49 3.52 -13.64
C GLU A 182 -7.54 4.91 -12.99
N LEU A 183 -6.41 5.33 -12.44
CA LEU A 183 -6.23 6.64 -11.82
C LEU A 183 -5.35 7.51 -12.73
N THR A 184 -5.92 8.61 -13.19
CA THR A 184 -5.23 9.64 -14.00
C THR A 184 -5.53 11.02 -13.41
N ASN A 185 -4.88 12.07 -13.93
CA ASN A 185 -5.16 13.45 -13.48
C ASN A 185 -6.62 13.87 -13.72
N GLU A 186 -7.29 13.31 -14.74
CA GLU A 186 -8.70 13.59 -15.06
C GLU A 186 -9.69 12.67 -14.33
N ARG A 187 -9.20 11.52 -13.83
CA ARG A 187 -10.02 10.50 -13.15
C ARG A 187 -9.35 10.10 -11.85
N LEU A 188 -9.19 11.06 -10.95
CA LEU A 188 -8.47 10.86 -9.70
C LEU A 188 -9.43 10.61 -8.54
N TRP A 189 -9.83 9.35 -8.37
CA TRP A 189 -10.51 8.91 -7.18
C TRP A 189 -9.61 9.04 -5.97
N ARG A 190 -10.18 9.55 -4.86
CA ARG A 190 -9.45 9.78 -3.62
C ARG A 190 -10.18 9.17 -2.43
N TRP A 191 -9.45 8.98 -1.37
CA TRP A 191 -9.96 8.57 -0.08
C TRP A 191 -9.80 9.69 0.94
N ASP A 192 -10.91 10.09 1.54
CA ASP A 192 -10.89 10.99 2.68
C ASP A 192 -10.80 10.15 3.96
N ARG A 193 -9.67 10.25 4.65
CA ARG A 193 -9.39 9.46 5.87
C ARG A 193 -10.18 9.94 7.06
N GLU A 194 -10.52 11.24 7.13
CA GLU A 194 -11.25 11.83 8.24
C GLU A 194 -12.71 11.39 8.20
N THR A 195 -13.34 11.53 7.05
CA THR A 195 -14.75 11.15 6.85
C THR A 195 -14.93 9.68 6.48
N ARG A 196 -13.83 8.96 6.15
CA ARG A 196 -13.82 7.59 5.63
C ARG A 196 -14.75 7.42 4.44
N SER A 197 -14.61 8.28 3.48
CA SER A 197 -15.45 8.29 2.29
C SER A 197 -14.62 8.43 1.01
N LEU A 198 -15.23 8.00 -0.11
CA LEU A 198 -14.68 8.26 -1.44
C LEU A 198 -14.93 9.70 -1.84
N VAL A 199 -13.93 10.30 -2.49
CA VAL A 199 -14.04 11.59 -3.16
C VAL A 199 -13.93 11.33 -4.65
N ASN A 200 -14.96 11.74 -5.39
CA ASN A 200 -15.05 11.57 -6.84
C ASN A 200 -14.06 12.49 -7.55
N PRO A 201 -13.61 12.10 -8.78
CA PRO A 201 -12.82 12.96 -9.65
C PRO A 201 -13.46 14.29 -9.95
#